data_7acbe362957c63a1a89bc2d03f3cabc6
#
_entry.id   7acbe362957c63a1a89bc2d03f3cabc6
#
_cell.length_a   1.000
_cell.length_b   1.000
_cell.length_c   1.000
_cell.angle_alpha   90.00
_cell.angle_beta   90.00
_cell.angle_gamma   90.00
#
_symmetry.space_group_name_H-M   'P 1'
#
loop_
_entity.id
_entity.type
_entity.pdbx_description
1 polymer ?
#
loop_
_entity_poly.entity_id
_entity_poly.type
_entity_poly.pdbx_seq_one_letter_code
_entity_poly.pdbx_strand_id
1 'polypeptide(L)'
;MMNGNLGTAAGRGDLVRLALRLIVEEALEGEVADALGRERYERAEGEKAGYRNGYRTGKVKTAEGAVEYSAPQVRETPEPFVSSVRAALAGRTQELERLAVELYARGLSTRDIEDAFTDERGRRLLSRAAVSEITERLWSEYEAFSKRDLSEHAIVYLFVDGIAERLRPGQRREAVLAAWGVGEDGRKVLLALMAGSKEDVETVRAFFQDLRARGLGDPLLVVSDGAPGIIRAIEECFPRSARQRCLAHRMRNLAAKVPTDLWPEFKARANACYQAPSRAIARQLAAGVRADYADRLPSALACFDDDFEACIAHLRLPVTHRRFIRTTNLLERLFVEERRRLKIIPNGFGEKPVLKLMFGALIRAAERWRGLRFTEFELRQIAAVRRELDQQYEASITPLARSSQPRVSSKSAP
;
A
#
# COMPACT_ATOMS: atom_id res chain seq x y z
N MET A 1 15.34 -34.65 38.13
CA MET A 1 15.53 -33.34 38.78
C MET A 1 15.32 -32.25 37.75
N MET A 2 14.07 -31.76 37.64
CA MET A 2 13.70 -30.57 36.83
C MET A 2 13.08 -29.55 37.77
N ASN A 3 13.88 -28.96 38.63
CA ASN A 3 13.50 -27.81 39.43
C ASN A 3 14.50 -26.70 39.16
N GLY A 4 14.27 -25.92 38.13
CA GLY A 4 15.12 -24.79 37.78
C GLY A 4 14.44 -23.86 36.81
N ASN A 5 13.89 -22.77 37.31
CA ASN A 5 13.61 -21.54 36.55
C ASN A 5 12.51 -21.55 35.48
N LEU A 6 11.37 -22.17 35.71
CA LEU A 6 10.16 -22.02 34.87
C LEU A 6 9.60 -20.56 34.83
N GLY A 7 10.11 -19.67 35.68
CA GLY A 7 9.66 -18.28 35.78
C GLY A 7 10.43 -17.28 34.90
N THR A 8 11.55 -17.63 34.30
CA THR A 8 12.33 -16.76 33.43
C THR A 8 11.85 -16.84 31.97
N ALA A 9 12.11 -15.82 31.16
CA ALA A 9 11.76 -15.83 29.72
C ALA A 9 12.38 -17.02 28.98
N ALA A 10 13.62 -17.42 29.32
CA ALA A 10 14.28 -18.60 28.79
C ALA A 10 13.56 -19.91 29.17
N GLY A 11 13.11 -20.05 30.41
CA GLY A 11 12.36 -21.23 30.87
C GLY A 11 10.99 -21.39 30.22
N ARG A 12 10.32 -20.26 29.87
CA ARG A 12 9.04 -20.31 29.14
C ARG A 12 9.22 -20.78 27.69
N GLY A 13 10.26 -20.30 26.98
CA GLY A 13 10.57 -20.78 25.63
C GLY A 13 10.93 -22.27 25.59
N ASP A 14 11.66 -22.79 26.61
CA ASP A 14 11.94 -24.20 26.74
C ASP A 14 10.68 -25.06 26.98
N LEU A 15 9.73 -24.54 27.78
CA LEU A 15 8.44 -25.20 28.00
C LEU A 15 7.62 -25.28 26.73
N VAL A 16 7.56 -24.19 25.96
CA VAL A 16 6.83 -24.18 24.67
C VAL A 16 7.46 -25.15 23.67
N ARG A 17 8.79 -25.18 23.57
CA ARG A 17 9.50 -26.17 22.72
C ARG A 17 9.25 -27.60 23.14
N LEU A 18 9.24 -27.88 24.45
CA LEU A 18 8.92 -29.20 24.97
C LEU A 18 7.47 -29.60 24.66
N ALA A 19 6.51 -28.70 24.88
CA ALA A 19 5.12 -28.97 24.59
C ALA A 19 4.92 -29.25 23.09
N LEU A 20 5.52 -28.42 22.22
CA LEU A 20 5.45 -28.61 20.78
C LEU A 20 6.07 -29.97 20.36
N ARG A 21 7.21 -30.33 20.93
CA ARG A 21 7.83 -31.63 20.70
C ARG A 21 6.87 -32.78 21.04
N LEU A 22 6.27 -32.75 22.23
CA LEU A 22 5.36 -33.81 22.69
C LEU A 22 4.11 -33.91 21.79
N ILE A 23 3.53 -32.79 21.40
CA ILE A 23 2.37 -32.74 20.47
C ILE A 23 2.75 -33.37 19.12
N VAL A 24 3.91 -33.00 18.57
CA VAL A 24 4.38 -33.52 17.29
C VAL A 24 4.66 -35.00 17.35
N GLU A 25 5.35 -35.47 18.41
CA GLU A 25 5.66 -36.90 18.59
C GLU A 25 4.38 -37.72 18.75
N GLU A 26 3.40 -37.24 19.49
CA GLU A 26 2.08 -37.90 19.64
C GLU A 26 1.29 -37.95 18.32
N ALA A 27 1.26 -36.86 17.57
CA ALA A 27 0.59 -36.83 16.25
C ALA A 27 1.25 -37.82 15.26
N LEU A 28 2.58 -37.93 15.29
CA LEU A 28 3.32 -38.87 14.45
C LEU A 28 3.08 -40.35 14.88
N GLU A 29 2.94 -40.61 16.16
CA GLU A 29 2.60 -41.98 16.65
C GLU A 29 1.16 -42.34 16.25
N GLY A 30 0.21 -41.39 16.37
CA GLY A 30 -1.18 -41.59 15.91
C GLY A 30 -1.25 -41.91 14.43
N GLU A 31 -0.54 -41.14 13.58
CA GLU A 31 -0.50 -41.38 12.12
C GLU A 31 0.06 -42.78 11.79
N VAL A 32 1.06 -43.23 12.53
CA VAL A 32 1.62 -44.61 12.37
C VAL A 32 0.67 -45.64 12.92
N ALA A 33 -0.05 -45.40 14.00
CA ALA A 33 -1.05 -46.32 14.53
C ALA A 33 -2.18 -46.54 13.52
N ASP A 34 -2.68 -45.46 12.91
CA ASP A 34 -3.69 -45.49 11.85
C ASP A 34 -3.19 -46.27 10.62
N ALA A 35 -1.96 -46.04 10.18
CA ALA A 35 -1.37 -46.69 9.01
C ALA A 35 -1.12 -48.21 9.23
N LEU A 36 -0.84 -48.64 10.45
CA LEU A 36 -0.59 -50.04 10.80
C LEU A 36 -1.85 -50.74 11.33
N GLY A 37 -2.96 -50.02 11.57
CA GLY A 37 -4.18 -50.52 12.16
C GLY A 37 -4.01 -51.09 13.58
N ARG A 38 -2.98 -50.60 14.33
CA ARG A 38 -2.69 -51.09 15.69
C ARG A 38 -1.87 -50.07 16.49
N GLU A 39 -2.14 -50.04 17.78
CA GLU A 39 -1.41 -49.23 18.74
C GLU A 39 0.04 -49.73 18.97
N ARG A 40 0.85 -48.94 19.66
CA ARG A 40 2.18 -49.30 20.05
C ARG A 40 2.11 -50.44 21.10
N TYR A 41 2.92 -51.49 20.92
CA TYR A 41 2.97 -52.73 21.71
C TYR A 41 1.79 -53.70 21.50
N GLU A 42 0.82 -53.38 20.67
CA GLU A 42 -0.24 -54.27 20.28
C GLU A 42 0.26 -55.34 19.29
N ARG A 43 -0.12 -56.63 19.50
CA ARG A 43 0.24 -57.71 18.58
C ARG A 43 -0.64 -57.66 17.34
N ALA A 44 -0.05 -57.94 16.17
CA ALA A 44 -0.83 -58.01 14.93
C ALA A 44 -1.74 -59.24 14.97
N GLU A 45 -3.03 -59.03 14.75
CA GLU A 45 -3.99 -60.08 14.48
C GLU A 45 -4.21 -60.16 12.95
N GLY A 46 -3.75 -61.27 12.32
CA GLY A 46 -3.89 -61.47 10.86
C GLY A 46 -2.67 -61.09 10.02
N GLU A 47 -2.90 -60.76 8.71
CA GLU A 47 -1.82 -60.36 7.81
C GLU A 47 -1.20 -59.03 8.25
N LYS A 48 0.15 -59.03 8.26
CA LYS A 48 0.90 -57.85 8.76
C LYS A 48 0.84 -56.72 7.75
N ALA A 49 0.19 -55.61 8.11
CA ALA A 49 0.20 -54.36 7.35
C ALA A 49 1.52 -53.56 7.50
N GLY A 50 2.64 -54.23 7.82
CA GLY A 50 3.92 -53.60 8.09
C GLY A 50 4.30 -53.56 9.56
N TYR A 51 5.46 -53.00 9.89
CA TYR A 51 5.96 -52.91 11.29
C TYR A 51 6.72 -51.61 11.56
N ARG A 52 6.74 -51.18 12.83
CA ARG A 52 7.56 -50.08 13.33
C ARG A 52 9.04 -50.43 13.30
N ASN A 53 9.88 -49.55 12.77
CA ASN A 53 11.32 -49.79 12.59
C ASN A 53 12.15 -48.66 13.25
N GLY A 54 11.93 -48.46 14.53
CA GLY A 54 12.64 -47.43 15.30
C GLY A 54 12.21 -46.00 14.97
N TYR A 55 13.07 -45.05 15.31
CA TYR A 55 12.80 -43.61 15.17
C TYR A 55 13.91 -42.94 14.39
N ARG A 56 13.52 -41.88 13.69
CA ARG A 56 14.45 -40.95 13.06
C ARG A 56 14.25 -39.56 13.66
N THR A 57 15.35 -38.87 13.97
CA THR A 57 15.27 -37.48 14.41
C THR A 57 14.81 -36.59 13.28
N GLY A 58 13.71 -35.87 13.51
CA GLY A 58 13.25 -34.76 12.70
C GLY A 58 13.58 -33.45 13.38
N LYS A 59 13.53 -32.33 12.61
CA LYS A 59 13.76 -30.99 13.11
C LYS A 59 12.86 -30.00 12.41
N VAL A 60 12.18 -29.17 13.18
CA VAL A 60 11.38 -28.02 12.69
C VAL A 60 11.92 -26.74 13.29
N LYS A 61 11.96 -25.68 12.48
CA LYS A 61 12.33 -24.34 12.93
C LYS A 61 11.08 -23.52 13.19
N THR A 62 10.94 -23.02 14.41
CA THR A 62 9.78 -22.25 14.87
C THR A 62 10.20 -20.87 15.35
N ALA A 63 9.26 -19.98 15.61
CA ALA A 63 9.53 -18.67 16.21
C ALA A 63 10.21 -18.77 17.58
N GLU A 64 9.95 -19.87 18.32
CA GLU A 64 10.54 -20.14 19.64
C GLU A 64 11.91 -20.86 19.57
N GLY A 65 12.41 -21.12 18.36
CA GLY A 65 13.66 -21.82 18.13
C GLY A 65 13.50 -23.12 17.38
N ALA A 66 14.60 -23.89 17.30
CA ALA A 66 14.58 -25.19 16.66
C ALA A 66 14.08 -26.26 17.64
N VAL A 67 13.12 -27.09 17.20
CA VAL A 67 12.55 -28.20 17.93
C VAL A 67 12.99 -29.49 17.23
N GLU A 68 13.66 -30.36 17.96
CA GLU A 68 14.01 -31.73 17.53
C GLU A 68 12.97 -32.70 18.08
N TYR A 69 12.47 -33.57 17.22
CA TYR A 69 11.45 -34.57 17.56
C TYR A 69 11.82 -35.95 17.02
N SER A 70 11.26 -36.99 17.62
CA SER A 70 11.45 -38.39 17.22
C SER A 70 10.30 -38.80 16.30
N ALA A 71 10.59 -39.08 15.03
CA ALA A 71 9.61 -39.58 14.07
C ALA A 71 9.68 -41.09 13.94
N PRO A 72 8.61 -41.83 14.22
CA PRO A 72 8.59 -43.27 14.05
C PRO A 72 8.75 -43.63 12.58
N GLN A 73 9.46 -44.75 12.32
CA GLN A 73 9.64 -45.29 10.98
C GLN A 73 8.81 -46.54 10.79
N VAL A 74 8.27 -46.72 9.61
CA VAL A 74 7.45 -47.89 9.22
C VAL A 74 8.14 -48.61 8.07
N ARG A 75 8.11 -49.95 8.06
CA ARG A 75 8.60 -50.79 6.98
C ARG A 75 7.58 -51.88 6.62
N GLU A 76 7.75 -52.41 5.40
CA GLU A 76 6.97 -53.54 4.88
C GLU A 76 5.47 -53.26 4.87
N THR A 77 5.09 -52.01 4.57
CA THR A 77 3.72 -51.64 4.25
C THR A 77 3.41 -51.97 2.78
N PRO A 78 2.17 -52.32 2.44
CA PRO A 78 1.75 -52.56 1.05
C PRO A 78 2.04 -51.37 0.13
N GLU A 79 1.84 -50.16 0.63
CA GLU A 79 2.25 -48.89 -0.02
C GLU A 79 3.27 -48.18 0.85
N PRO A 80 4.23 -47.41 0.25
CA PRO A 80 5.20 -46.63 1.00
C PRO A 80 4.51 -45.67 1.97
N PHE A 81 4.78 -45.79 3.26
CA PHE A 81 4.25 -44.88 4.27
C PHE A 81 4.91 -43.53 4.15
N VAL A 82 4.08 -42.49 3.87
CA VAL A 82 4.48 -41.07 3.81
C VAL A 82 3.71 -40.30 4.88
N SER A 83 4.42 -39.84 5.91
CA SER A 83 3.81 -39.06 6.99
C SER A 83 3.41 -37.67 6.51
N SER A 84 2.12 -37.35 6.61
CA SER A 84 1.57 -36.05 6.30
C SER A 84 1.98 -35.00 7.36
N VAL A 85 2.00 -35.41 8.63
CA VAL A 85 2.47 -34.57 9.75
C VAL A 85 3.91 -34.13 9.51
N ARG A 86 4.78 -35.09 9.15
CA ARG A 86 6.18 -34.79 8.88
C ARG A 86 6.37 -33.90 7.63
N ALA A 87 5.56 -34.08 6.59
CA ALA A 87 5.58 -33.22 5.41
C ALA A 87 5.17 -31.80 5.74
N ALA A 88 4.15 -31.64 6.58
CA ALA A 88 3.69 -30.34 7.05
C ALA A 88 4.70 -29.62 7.97
N LEU A 89 5.53 -30.38 8.71
CA LEU A 89 6.57 -29.86 9.60
C LEU A 89 7.94 -29.69 8.92
N ALA A 90 8.05 -30.00 7.63
CA ALA A 90 9.33 -29.91 6.93
C ALA A 90 9.84 -28.46 6.86
N GLY A 91 11.02 -28.22 7.41
CA GLY A 91 11.72 -26.93 7.29
C GLY A 91 11.37 -25.91 8.36
N ARG A 92 10.49 -24.96 8.05
CA ARG A 92 10.19 -23.79 8.89
C ARG A 92 8.68 -23.63 9.06
N THR A 93 8.23 -23.14 10.23
CA THR A 93 6.83 -22.78 10.42
C THR A 93 6.48 -21.48 9.71
N GLN A 94 5.21 -21.34 9.33
CA GLN A 94 4.70 -20.13 8.69
C GLN A 94 4.84 -18.90 9.59
N GLU A 95 4.73 -19.06 10.91
CA GLU A 95 4.90 -18.00 11.90
C GLU A 95 6.33 -17.46 11.89
N LEU A 96 7.34 -18.32 11.80
CA LEU A 96 8.74 -17.92 11.70
C LEU A 96 8.98 -17.14 10.39
N GLU A 97 8.47 -17.64 9.28
CA GLU A 97 8.57 -16.94 8.00
C GLU A 97 7.86 -15.58 8.03
N ARG A 98 6.65 -15.52 8.58
CA ARG A 98 5.91 -14.27 8.74
C ARG A 98 6.67 -13.28 9.60
N LEU A 99 7.29 -13.72 10.68
CA LEU A 99 8.09 -12.87 11.55
C LEU A 99 9.33 -12.32 10.80
N ALA A 100 10.02 -13.14 10.02
CA ALA A 100 11.16 -12.71 9.20
C ALA A 100 10.74 -11.67 8.15
N VAL A 101 9.60 -11.87 7.48
CA VAL A 101 9.01 -10.89 6.53
C VAL A 101 8.65 -9.58 7.24
N GLU A 102 8.07 -9.65 8.43
CA GLU A 102 7.71 -8.46 9.21
C GLU A 102 8.93 -7.67 9.64
N LEU A 103 9.99 -8.32 10.10
CA LEU A 103 11.25 -7.67 10.45
C LEU A 103 11.90 -7.02 9.22
N TYR A 104 11.89 -7.69 8.08
CA TYR A 104 12.37 -7.11 6.82
C TYR A 104 11.54 -5.88 6.40
N ALA A 105 10.22 -5.97 6.44
CA ALA A 105 9.34 -4.85 6.12
C ALA A 105 9.49 -3.66 7.11
N ARG A 106 10.01 -3.90 8.31
CA ARG A 106 10.39 -2.84 9.28
C ARG A 106 11.77 -2.27 9.02
N GLY A 107 12.49 -2.74 8.00
CA GLY A 107 13.77 -2.19 7.56
C GLY A 107 15.00 -2.89 8.13
N LEU A 108 14.87 -4.06 8.77
CA LEU A 108 16.03 -4.85 9.16
C LEU A 108 16.66 -5.48 7.90
N SER A 109 18.00 -5.45 7.83
CA SER A 109 18.70 -6.15 6.76
C SER A 109 18.60 -7.67 6.95
N THR A 110 18.90 -8.43 5.90
CA THR A 110 18.95 -9.91 5.99
C THR A 110 19.98 -10.39 7.00
N ARG A 111 21.03 -9.60 7.26
CA ARG A 111 22.04 -9.87 8.29
C ARG A 111 21.48 -9.62 9.68
N ASP A 112 20.83 -8.48 9.90
CA ASP A 112 20.22 -8.17 11.21
C ASP A 112 19.15 -9.20 11.58
N ILE A 113 18.42 -9.72 10.59
CA ILE A 113 17.43 -10.78 10.79
C ILE A 113 18.12 -12.12 11.12
N GLU A 114 19.21 -12.47 10.42
CA GLU A 114 20.02 -13.65 10.76
C GLU A 114 20.53 -13.57 12.19
N ASP A 115 21.09 -12.40 12.58
CA ASP A 115 21.63 -12.17 13.91
C ASP A 115 20.53 -12.21 14.99
N ALA A 116 19.36 -11.63 14.73
CA ALA A 116 18.20 -11.69 15.62
C ALA A 116 17.68 -13.11 15.87
N PHE A 117 17.90 -14.03 14.92
CA PHE A 117 17.54 -15.44 15.01
C PHE A 117 18.76 -16.34 15.26
N THR A 118 19.80 -15.83 15.87
CA THR A 118 20.97 -16.59 16.31
C THR A 118 20.93 -16.77 17.84
N ASP A 119 21.04 -17.99 18.32
CA ASP A 119 21.00 -18.26 19.75
C ASP A 119 22.33 -17.92 20.45
N GLU A 120 22.34 -17.93 21.77
CA GLU A 120 23.52 -17.63 22.61
C GLU A 120 24.74 -18.56 22.34
N ARG A 121 24.49 -19.70 21.71
CA ARG A 121 25.53 -20.66 21.29
C ARG A 121 26.00 -20.47 19.86
N GLY A 122 25.59 -19.36 19.20
CA GLY A 122 25.92 -19.07 17.81
C GLY A 122 25.22 -19.92 16.77
N ARG A 123 24.16 -20.67 17.13
CA ARG A 123 23.41 -21.52 16.21
C ARG A 123 22.34 -20.65 15.51
N ARG A 124 22.40 -20.61 14.19
CA ARG A 124 21.51 -19.80 13.36
C ARG A 124 20.21 -20.54 13.08
N LEU A 125 19.09 -19.97 13.46
CA LEU A 125 17.77 -20.47 13.11
C LEU A 125 17.45 -20.18 11.64
N LEU A 126 17.78 -18.97 11.17
CA LEU A 126 17.66 -18.56 9.77
C LEU A 126 19.03 -18.10 9.27
N SER A 127 19.44 -18.56 8.10
CA SER A 127 20.60 -18.01 7.38
C SER A 127 20.17 -16.81 6.52
N ARG A 128 21.10 -15.95 6.13
CA ARG A 128 20.85 -14.84 5.19
C ARG A 128 20.19 -15.30 3.88
N ALA A 129 20.63 -16.45 3.36
CA ALA A 129 20.04 -17.03 2.17
C ALA A 129 18.57 -17.42 2.41
N ALA A 130 18.26 -18.03 3.56
CA ALA A 130 16.89 -18.37 3.94
C ALA A 130 16.03 -17.11 4.13
N VAL A 131 16.56 -16.05 4.75
CA VAL A 131 15.85 -14.77 4.89
C VAL A 131 15.60 -14.13 3.52
N SER A 132 16.58 -14.19 2.62
CA SER A 132 16.42 -13.69 1.25
C SER A 132 15.31 -14.43 0.50
N GLU A 133 15.30 -15.77 0.58
CA GLU A 133 14.25 -16.62 0.01
C GLU A 133 12.87 -16.31 0.57
N ILE A 134 12.75 -16.23 1.91
CA ILE A 134 11.48 -15.88 2.59
C ILE A 134 10.97 -14.50 2.11
N THR A 135 11.86 -13.52 1.99
CA THR A 135 11.47 -12.17 1.57
C THR A 135 11.16 -12.06 0.08
N GLU A 136 11.52 -13.05 -0.76
CA GLU A 136 11.06 -13.10 -2.16
C GLU A 136 9.53 -13.27 -2.26
N ARG A 137 8.88 -13.81 -1.25
CA ARG A 137 7.41 -13.83 -1.18
C ARG A 137 6.80 -12.42 -1.25
N LEU A 138 7.43 -11.42 -0.64
CA LEU A 138 6.99 -10.02 -0.78
C LEU A 138 7.07 -9.53 -2.23
N TRP A 139 8.02 -10.03 -3.01
CA TRP A 139 8.08 -9.67 -4.43
C TRP A 139 6.94 -10.32 -5.21
N SER A 140 6.66 -11.60 -4.98
CA SER A 140 5.52 -12.29 -5.59
C SER A 140 4.18 -11.65 -5.20
N GLU A 141 4.04 -11.24 -3.94
CA GLU A 141 2.88 -10.49 -3.46
C GLU A 141 2.76 -9.12 -4.16
N TYR A 142 3.88 -8.41 -4.35
CA TYR A 142 3.93 -7.16 -5.10
C TYR A 142 3.53 -7.37 -6.58
N GLU A 143 4.03 -8.41 -7.24
CA GLU A 143 3.68 -8.72 -8.63
C GLU A 143 2.18 -9.06 -8.78
N ALA A 144 1.62 -9.82 -7.85
CA ALA A 144 0.19 -10.10 -7.81
C ALA A 144 -0.63 -8.81 -7.55
N PHE A 145 -0.19 -7.99 -6.59
CA PHE A 145 -0.78 -6.70 -6.27
C PHE A 145 -0.76 -5.76 -7.48
N SER A 146 0.35 -5.68 -8.20
CA SER A 146 0.52 -4.77 -9.33
C SER A 146 -0.35 -5.13 -10.54
N LYS A 147 -0.81 -6.37 -10.63
CA LYS A 147 -1.63 -6.89 -11.76
C LYS A 147 -3.10 -7.14 -11.38
N ARG A 148 -3.46 -6.95 -10.11
CA ARG A 148 -4.81 -7.28 -9.63
C ARG A 148 -5.88 -6.44 -10.30
N ASP A 149 -7.04 -7.00 -10.48
CA ASP A 149 -8.24 -6.31 -10.94
C ASP A 149 -8.68 -5.23 -9.93
N LEU A 150 -9.08 -4.08 -10.43
CA LEU A 150 -9.57 -2.95 -9.66
C LEU A 150 -11.04 -2.62 -9.96
N SER A 151 -11.71 -3.37 -10.82
CA SER A 151 -13.08 -3.10 -11.27
C SER A 151 -14.11 -3.10 -10.14
N GLU A 152 -13.90 -3.93 -9.12
CA GLU A 152 -14.77 -3.99 -7.94
C GLU A 152 -14.57 -2.83 -6.95
N HIS A 153 -13.52 -2.02 -7.13
CA HIS A 153 -13.25 -0.89 -6.26
C HIS A 153 -13.98 0.38 -6.74
N ALA A 154 -15.17 0.64 -6.21
CA ALA A 154 -15.91 1.89 -6.44
C ALA A 154 -15.22 3.06 -5.70
N ILE A 155 -14.13 3.57 -6.26
CA ILE A 155 -13.32 4.63 -5.64
C ILE A 155 -13.99 5.99 -5.78
N VAL A 156 -14.27 6.64 -4.65
CA VAL A 156 -14.80 8.01 -4.58
C VAL A 156 -13.64 9.03 -4.63
N TYR A 157 -12.64 8.83 -3.81
CA TYR A 157 -11.49 9.73 -3.71
C TYR A 157 -10.20 8.98 -4.04
N LEU A 158 -9.48 9.42 -5.06
CA LEU A 158 -8.18 8.91 -5.45
C LEU A 158 -7.09 9.91 -5.03
N PHE A 159 -6.03 9.41 -4.42
CA PHE A 159 -4.87 10.21 -4.03
C PHE A 159 -3.64 9.66 -4.73
N VAL A 160 -2.88 10.54 -5.35
CA VAL A 160 -1.65 10.20 -6.06
C VAL A 160 -0.54 11.12 -5.59
N ASP A 161 0.59 10.54 -5.27
CA ASP A 161 1.79 11.25 -4.86
C ASP A 161 3.05 10.49 -5.30
N GLY A 162 4.14 11.19 -5.44
CA GLY A 162 5.43 10.65 -5.82
C GLY A 162 6.48 10.84 -4.74
N ILE A 163 7.38 9.88 -4.62
CA ILE A 163 8.57 9.97 -3.79
C ILE A 163 9.81 9.76 -4.63
N ALA A 164 10.82 10.61 -4.44
CA ALA A 164 12.09 10.47 -5.13
C ALA A 164 13.02 9.53 -4.34
N GLU A 165 13.28 8.33 -4.89
CA GLU A 165 14.13 7.30 -4.27
C GLU A 165 15.29 6.87 -5.19
N ARG A 166 16.34 6.29 -4.59
CA ARG A 166 17.47 5.73 -5.32
C ARG A 166 17.15 4.30 -5.74
N LEU A 167 16.67 4.15 -6.97
CA LEU A 167 16.38 2.83 -7.52
C LEU A 167 17.63 2.18 -8.14
N ARG A 168 18.63 2.97 -8.55
CA ARG A 168 19.85 2.48 -9.19
C ARG A 168 21.09 3.10 -8.57
N PRO A 169 22.16 2.30 -8.30
CA PRO A 169 23.43 2.81 -7.78
C PRO A 169 24.04 3.84 -8.73
N GLY A 170 24.56 4.95 -8.16
CA GLY A 170 25.23 5.99 -8.94
C GLY A 170 24.34 6.90 -9.79
N GLN A 171 23.02 6.62 -9.87
CA GLN A 171 22.07 7.46 -10.59
C GLN A 171 21.37 8.48 -9.68
N ARG A 172 20.73 9.47 -10.30
CA ARG A 172 19.85 10.42 -9.59
C ARG A 172 18.66 9.66 -9.00
N ARG A 173 18.01 10.27 -8.01
CA ARG A 173 16.75 9.74 -7.48
C ARG A 173 15.71 9.71 -8.58
N GLU A 174 14.97 8.62 -8.62
CA GLU A 174 13.88 8.37 -9.56
C GLU A 174 12.54 8.45 -8.82
N ALA A 175 11.47 8.83 -9.51
CA ALA A 175 10.16 8.91 -8.90
C ALA A 175 9.58 7.50 -8.68
N VAL A 176 9.04 7.25 -7.50
CA VAL A 176 8.15 6.12 -7.25
C VAL A 176 6.76 6.69 -7.01
N LEU A 177 5.82 6.35 -7.87
CA LEU A 177 4.43 6.81 -7.79
C LEU A 177 3.62 5.84 -6.96
N ALA A 178 2.80 6.37 -6.07
CA ALA A 178 1.85 5.61 -5.29
C ALA A 178 0.44 6.19 -5.44
N ALA A 179 -0.55 5.29 -5.58
CA ALA A 179 -1.96 5.63 -5.58
C ALA A 179 -2.70 4.88 -4.49
N TRP A 180 -3.57 5.57 -3.77
CA TRP A 180 -4.52 4.97 -2.86
C TRP A 180 -5.86 5.70 -2.96
N GLY A 181 -6.91 5.00 -2.57
CA GLY A 181 -8.25 5.54 -2.68
C GLY A 181 -9.12 5.26 -1.48
N VAL A 182 -10.25 5.93 -1.43
CA VAL A 182 -11.37 5.66 -0.52
C VAL A 182 -12.54 5.20 -1.35
N GLY A 183 -13.03 4.00 -1.07
CA GLY A 183 -14.21 3.43 -1.70
C GLY A 183 -15.51 4.03 -1.17
N GLU A 184 -16.63 3.73 -1.83
CA GLU A 184 -17.98 4.09 -1.35
C GLU A 184 -18.32 3.45 0.00
N ASP A 185 -17.71 2.33 0.32
CA ASP A 185 -17.79 1.67 1.63
C ASP A 185 -16.98 2.37 2.71
N GLY A 186 -16.26 3.42 2.37
CA GLY A 186 -15.38 4.20 3.24
C GLY A 186 -14.02 3.56 3.49
N ARG A 187 -13.74 2.37 2.97
CA ARG A 187 -12.44 1.72 3.14
C ARG A 187 -11.36 2.42 2.34
N LYS A 188 -10.18 2.47 2.93
CA LYS A 188 -8.98 2.94 2.27
C LYS A 188 -8.22 1.78 1.66
N VAL A 189 -7.87 1.90 0.40
CA VAL A 189 -7.20 0.85 -0.37
C VAL A 189 -5.95 1.42 -1.03
N LEU A 190 -4.81 0.76 -0.87
CA LEU A 190 -3.63 1.01 -1.69
C LEU A 190 -3.91 0.41 -3.07
N LEU A 191 -3.83 1.19 -4.15
CA LEU A 191 -4.22 0.79 -5.50
C LEU A 191 -3.02 0.45 -6.38
N ALA A 192 -1.97 1.26 -6.30
CA ALA A 192 -0.76 1.06 -7.09
C ALA A 192 0.48 1.59 -6.39
N LEU A 193 1.61 0.99 -6.75
CA LEU A 193 2.97 1.43 -6.46
C LEU A 193 3.81 1.09 -7.69
N MET A 194 4.42 2.10 -8.32
CA MET A 194 5.18 1.91 -9.56
C MET A 194 6.43 2.77 -9.55
N ALA A 195 7.57 2.18 -9.92
CA ALA A 195 8.78 2.93 -10.18
C ALA A 195 8.69 3.61 -11.55
N GLY A 196 9.03 4.88 -11.61
CA GLY A 196 9.14 5.65 -12.85
C GLY A 196 10.59 5.99 -13.14
N SER A 197 10.96 6.03 -14.42
CA SER A 197 12.32 6.42 -14.83
C SER A 197 12.57 7.92 -14.63
N LYS A 198 11.52 8.74 -14.64
CA LYS A 198 11.52 10.21 -14.45
C LYS A 198 10.15 10.68 -13.96
N GLU A 199 10.08 11.85 -13.36
CA GLU A 199 8.82 12.60 -13.13
C GLU A 199 8.32 13.24 -14.44
N ASP A 200 8.29 12.50 -15.52
CA ASP A 200 7.81 13.00 -16.79
C ASP A 200 6.34 12.66 -17.03
N VAL A 201 5.75 13.37 -17.97
CA VAL A 201 4.32 13.21 -18.34
C VAL A 201 4.01 11.78 -18.78
N GLU A 202 4.95 11.10 -19.43
CA GLU A 202 4.76 9.75 -19.96
C GLU A 202 4.70 8.71 -18.83
N THR A 203 5.58 8.80 -17.85
CA THR A 203 5.56 7.93 -16.65
C THR A 203 4.24 8.06 -15.89
N VAL A 204 3.78 9.30 -15.68
CA VAL A 204 2.52 9.54 -14.97
C VAL A 204 1.32 9.07 -15.79
N ARG A 205 1.35 9.30 -17.10
CA ARG A 205 0.31 8.79 -18.01
C ARG A 205 0.24 7.27 -17.98
N ALA A 206 1.38 6.59 -18.10
CA ALA A 206 1.46 5.13 -18.02
C ALA A 206 0.93 4.59 -16.68
N PHE A 207 1.21 5.28 -15.58
CA PHE A 207 0.70 4.93 -14.26
C PHE A 207 -0.85 5.00 -14.19
N PHE A 208 -1.46 6.06 -14.71
CA PHE A 208 -2.93 6.17 -14.73
C PHE A 208 -3.56 5.22 -15.75
N GLN A 209 -2.92 5.00 -16.89
CA GLN A 209 -3.36 4.01 -17.88
C GLN A 209 -3.35 2.59 -17.31
N ASP A 210 -2.35 2.22 -16.50
CA ASP A 210 -2.30 0.95 -15.78
C ASP A 210 -3.51 0.80 -14.83
N LEU A 211 -3.83 1.83 -14.04
CA LEU A 211 -5.01 1.82 -13.17
C LEU A 211 -6.30 1.61 -13.97
N ARG A 212 -6.43 2.28 -15.12
CA ARG A 212 -7.59 2.12 -16.03
C ARG A 212 -7.64 0.74 -16.64
N ALA A 213 -6.53 0.22 -17.14
CA ALA A 213 -6.43 -1.11 -17.74
C ALA A 213 -6.80 -2.22 -16.75
N ARG A 214 -6.54 -2.01 -15.45
CA ARG A 214 -6.97 -2.90 -14.37
C ARG A 214 -8.41 -2.67 -13.90
N GLY A 215 -9.19 -1.86 -14.62
CA GLY A 215 -10.63 -1.70 -14.39
C GLY A 215 -11.02 -0.56 -13.46
N LEU A 216 -10.08 0.30 -13.00
CA LEU A 216 -10.45 1.44 -12.15
C LEU A 216 -11.34 2.41 -12.92
N GLY A 217 -12.57 2.65 -12.41
CA GLY A 217 -13.49 3.66 -12.92
C GLY A 217 -13.01 5.08 -12.63
N ASP A 218 -13.76 6.10 -13.14
CA ASP A 218 -13.46 7.49 -12.84
C ASP A 218 -13.76 7.80 -11.37
N PRO A 219 -12.75 8.17 -10.53
CA PRO A 219 -13.02 8.65 -9.18
C PRO A 219 -13.84 9.94 -9.21
N LEU A 220 -14.53 10.28 -8.14
CA LEU A 220 -15.20 11.59 -8.05
C LEU A 220 -14.18 12.73 -7.98
N LEU A 221 -13.11 12.51 -7.23
CA LEU A 221 -12.05 13.48 -7.00
C LEU A 221 -10.69 12.82 -7.07
N VAL A 222 -9.75 13.41 -7.83
CA VAL A 222 -8.33 13.02 -7.84
C VAL A 222 -7.52 14.10 -7.14
N VAL A 223 -6.80 13.72 -6.11
CA VAL A 223 -5.95 14.61 -5.29
C VAL A 223 -4.49 14.37 -5.63
N SER A 224 -3.77 15.41 -6.09
CA SER A 224 -2.35 15.33 -6.46
C SER A 224 -1.60 16.63 -6.14
N ASP A 225 -0.28 16.63 -6.31
CA ASP A 225 0.57 17.80 -6.09
C ASP A 225 0.37 18.93 -7.12
N GLY A 226 -0.24 18.61 -8.26
CA GLY A 226 -0.52 19.56 -9.32
C GLY A 226 0.66 19.86 -10.23
N ALA A 227 1.60 18.93 -10.39
CA ALA A 227 2.59 19.01 -11.46
C ALA A 227 1.89 18.97 -12.83
N PRO A 228 2.35 19.74 -13.85
CA PRO A 228 1.67 19.81 -15.14
C PRO A 228 1.46 18.46 -15.83
N GLY A 229 2.41 17.54 -15.66
CA GLY A 229 2.30 16.17 -16.18
C GLY A 229 1.16 15.39 -15.53
N ILE A 230 1.00 15.51 -14.22
CA ILE A 230 -0.06 14.83 -13.46
C ILE A 230 -1.43 15.43 -13.84
N ILE A 231 -1.53 16.75 -13.95
CA ILE A 231 -2.77 17.43 -14.36
C ILE A 231 -3.26 16.87 -15.70
N ARG A 232 -2.38 16.88 -16.72
CA ARG A 232 -2.70 16.39 -18.06
C ARG A 232 -3.09 14.92 -18.07
N ALA A 233 -2.35 14.08 -17.35
CA ALA A 233 -2.64 12.66 -17.26
C ALA A 233 -3.99 12.37 -16.55
N ILE A 234 -4.37 13.16 -15.53
CA ILE A 234 -5.70 13.06 -14.89
C ILE A 234 -6.80 13.39 -15.90
N GLU A 235 -6.65 14.50 -16.62
CA GLU A 235 -7.64 14.96 -17.61
C GLU A 235 -7.83 13.96 -18.76
N GLU A 236 -6.76 13.29 -19.18
CA GLU A 236 -6.80 12.26 -20.22
C GLU A 236 -7.39 10.93 -19.72
N CYS A 237 -7.00 10.48 -18.52
CA CYS A 237 -7.35 9.14 -18.03
C CYS A 237 -8.64 9.11 -17.19
N PHE A 238 -8.99 10.23 -16.51
CA PHE A 238 -10.15 10.35 -15.65
C PHE A 238 -10.96 11.63 -15.97
N PRO A 239 -11.49 11.76 -17.19
CA PRO A 239 -12.09 13.01 -17.67
C PRO A 239 -13.38 13.41 -16.93
N ARG A 240 -14.03 12.46 -16.25
CA ARG A 240 -15.22 12.71 -15.42
C ARG A 240 -14.91 13.01 -13.95
N SER A 241 -13.62 13.13 -13.60
CA SER A 241 -13.18 13.39 -12.24
C SER A 241 -12.91 14.88 -12.01
N ALA A 242 -13.28 15.38 -10.85
CA ALA A 242 -12.77 16.66 -10.39
C ALA A 242 -11.30 16.53 -9.96
N ARG A 243 -10.50 17.56 -10.20
CA ARG A 243 -9.12 17.65 -9.69
C ARG A 243 -9.08 18.45 -8.40
N GLN A 244 -8.34 17.97 -7.42
CA GLN A 244 -7.97 18.69 -6.22
C GLN A 244 -6.44 18.80 -6.14
N ARG A 245 -5.95 20.01 -6.13
CA ARG A 245 -4.54 20.27 -5.88
C ARG A 245 -4.24 20.12 -4.39
N CYS A 246 -3.19 19.38 -4.04
CA CYS A 246 -2.78 19.19 -2.66
C CYS A 246 -2.43 20.53 -2.01
N LEU A 247 -3.21 20.95 -1.01
CA LEU A 247 -3.01 22.24 -0.34
C LEU A 247 -1.72 22.28 0.48
N ALA A 248 -1.19 21.14 0.94
CA ALA A 248 0.10 21.10 1.62
C ALA A 248 1.23 21.51 0.68
N HIS A 249 1.26 20.95 -0.54
CA HIS A 249 2.21 21.34 -1.59
C HIS A 249 2.00 22.78 -2.02
N ARG A 250 0.75 23.22 -2.23
CA ARG A 250 0.44 24.61 -2.59
C ARG A 250 0.96 25.59 -1.54
N MET A 251 0.69 25.35 -0.26
CA MET A 251 1.15 26.24 0.82
C MET A 251 2.68 26.26 0.94
N ARG A 252 3.35 25.17 0.65
CA ARG A 252 4.82 25.09 0.63
C ARG A 252 5.39 25.93 -0.53
N ASN A 253 4.76 25.85 -1.70
CA ASN A 253 5.14 26.67 -2.87
C ASN A 253 4.91 28.17 -2.64
N LEU A 254 3.82 28.55 -1.99
CA LEU A 254 3.54 29.94 -1.60
C LEU A 254 4.56 30.45 -0.57
N ALA A 255 4.88 29.66 0.44
CA ALA A 255 5.86 30.03 1.44
C ALA A 255 7.26 30.33 0.86
N ALA A 256 7.63 29.65 -0.24
CA ALA A 256 8.89 29.91 -0.93
C ALA A 256 8.89 31.22 -1.76
N LYS A 257 7.74 31.86 -1.95
CA LYS A 257 7.57 33.07 -2.79
C LYS A 257 7.17 34.31 -1.99
N VAL A 258 6.82 34.15 -0.72
CA VAL A 258 6.39 35.23 0.17
C VAL A 258 7.54 35.52 1.17
N PRO A 259 7.94 36.78 1.38
CA PRO A 259 8.88 37.16 2.42
C PRO A 259 8.45 36.65 3.80
N THR A 260 9.44 36.33 4.64
CA THR A 260 9.19 35.67 5.94
C THR A 260 8.33 36.52 6.88
N ASP A 261 8.49 37.85 6.84
CA ASP A 261 7.74 38.82 7.64
C ASP A 261 6.27 38.92 7.21
N LEU A 262 5.98 38.77 5.92
CA LEU A 262 4.62 38.80 5.36
C LEU A 262 3.94 37.43 5.35
N TRP A 263 4.70 36.37 5.52
CA TRP A 263 4.17 35.01 5.43
C TRP A 263 3.03 34.69 6.41
N PRO A 264 3.09 35.08 7.70
CA PRO A 264 2.00 34.78 8.63
C PRO A 264 0.64 35.36 8.17
N GLU A 265 0.63 36.61 7.70
CA GLU A 265 -0.57 37.28 7.22
C GLU A 265 -1.08 36.65 5.91
N PHE A 266 -0.21 36.52 4.91
CA PHE A 266 -0.55 35.93 3.61
C PHE A 266 -1.08 34.50 3.79
N LYS A 267 -0.42 33.69 4.64
CA LYS A 267 -0.82 32.34 4.99
C LYS A 267 -2.22 32.29 5.59
N ALA A 268 -2.54 33.19 6.51
CA ALA A 268 -3.87 33.27 7.13
C ALA A 268 -4.95 33.55 6.08
N ARG A 269 -4.70 34.50 5.18
CA ARG A 269 -5.63 34.87 4.10
C ARG A 269 -5.81 33.76 3.06
N ALA A 270 -4.72 33.14 2.60
CA ALA A 270 -4.79 32.00 1.70
C ALA A 270 -5.56 30.82 2.33
N ASN A 271 -5.31 30.52 3.61
CA ASN A 271 -6.07 29.49 4.34
C ASN A 271 -7.55 29.84 4.46
N ALA A 272 -7.92 31.11 4.66
CA ALA A 272 -9.32 31.54 4.69
C ALA A 272 -10.04 31.22 3.36
N CYS A 273 -9.36 31.45 2.23
CA CYS A 273 -9.89 31.06 0.91
C CYS A 273 -10.09 29.53 0.80
N TYR A 274 -9.08 28.74 1.17
CA TYR A 274 -9.10 27.28 1.03
C TYR A 274 -10.01 26.57 2.05
N GLN A 275 -10.39 27.25 3.14
CA GLN A 275 -11.27 26.72 4.17
C GLN A 275 -12.65 27.39 4.18
N ALA A 276 -12.97 28.14 3.14
CA ALA A 276 -14.24 28.82 3.01
C ALA A 276 -15.43 27.83 3.04
N PRO A 277 -16.62 28.28 3.49
CA PRO A 277 -17.81 27.43 3.50
C PRO A 277 -18.25 26.96 2.11
N SER A 278 -18.00 27.77 1.07
CA SER A 278 -18.34 27.46 -0.32
C SER A 278 -17.32 28.02 -1.30
N ARG A 279 -17.34 27.49 -2.54
CA ARG A 279 -16.49 28.01 -3.63
C ARG A 279 -16.76 29.48 -3.95
N ALA A 280 -18.02 29.93 -3.86
CA ALA A 280 -18.37 31.32 -4.09
C ALA A 280 -17.68 32.27 -3.09
N ILE A 281 -17.75 31.93 -1.80
CA ILE A 281 -17.06 32.68 -0.73
C ILE A 281 -15.54 32.59 -0.90
N ALA A 282 -15.00 31.43 -1.27
CA ALA A 282 -13.57 31.26 -1.54
C ALA A 282 -13.08 32.21 -2.64
N ARG A 283 -13.82 32.34 -3.75
CA ARG A 283 -13.50 33.27 -4.84
C ARG A 283 -13.58 34.73 -4.40
N GLN A 284 -14.58 35.08 -3.58
CA GLN A 284 -14.73 36.44 -3.04
C GLN A 284 -13.55 36.80 -2.13
N LEU A 285 -13.14 35.88 -1.22
CA LEU A 285 -11.98 36.10 -0.38
C LEU A 285 -10.69 36.19 -1.21
N ALA A 286 -10.55 35.36 -2.25
CA ALA A 286 -9.42 35.41 -3.16
C ALA A 286 -9.31 36.71 -3.93
N ALA A 287 -10.46 37.36 -4.31
CA ALA A 287 -10.44 38.67 -4.90
C ALA A 287 -9.83 39.73 -3.96
N GLY A 288 -10.12 39.66 -2.65
CA GLY A 288 -9.48 40.51 -1.64
C GLY A 288 -7.98 40.26 -1.53
N VAL A 289 -7.54 38.97 -1.55
CA VAL A 289 -6.10 38.64 -1.54
C VAL A 289 -5.40 39.23 -2.75
N ARG A 290 -5.99 39.15 -3.94
CA ARG A 290 -5.41 39.73 -5.16
C ARG A 290 -5.30 41.25 -5.06
N ALA A 291 -6.34 41.93 -4.60
CA ALA A 291 -6.33 43.37 -4.47
C ALA A 291 -5.24 43.89 -3.50
N ASP A 292 -5.06 43.20 -2.36
CA ASP A 292 -4.17 43.67 -1.32
C ASP A 292 -2.68 43.39 -1.60
N TYR A 293 -2.38 42.41 -2.47
CA TYR A 293 -0.98 41.97 -2.73
C TYR A 293 -0.55 42.15 -4.19
N ALA A 294 -1.38 42.74 -5.07
CA ALA A 294 -1.09 42.89 -6.50
C ALA A 294 0.30 43.52 -6.74
N ASP A 295 0.57 44.64 -6.10
CA ASP A 295 1.80 45.39 -6.29
C ASP A 295 2.95 44.88 -5.43
N ARG A 296 2.64 44.26 -4.29
CA ARG A 296 3.62 43.86 -3.28
C ARG A 296 4.23 42.47 -3.53
N LEU A 297 3.42 41.52 -4.03
CA LEU A 297 3.79 40.10 -4.14
C LEU A 297 3.34 39.46 -5.46
N PRO A 298 3.68 40.01 -6.64
CA PRO A 298 3.19 39.51 -7.92
C PRO A 298 3.54 38.03 -8.18
N SER A 299 4.74 37.60 -7.79
CA SER A 299 5.17 36.20 -7.94
C SER A 299 4.39 35.22 -7.03
N ALA A 300 4.04 35.68 -5.82
CA ALA A 300 3.22 34.89 -4.91
C ALA A 300 1.77 34.81 -5.39
N LEU A 301 1.22 35.90 -5.94
CA LEU A 301 -0.11 35.94 -6.52
C LEU A 301 -0.19 35.04 -7.77
N ALA A 302 0.77 35.13 -8.68
CA ALA A 302 0.83 34.20 -9.82
C ALA A 302 0.80 32.73 -9.36
N CYS A 303 1.53 32.40 -8.28
CA CYS A 303 1.48 31.07 -7.68
C CYS A 303 0.13 30.79 -7.00
N PHE A 304 -0.51 31.77 -6.35
CA PHE A 304 -1.81 31.62 -5.70
C PHE A 304 -2.92 31.37 -6.71
N ASP A 305 -2.89 32.05 -7.84
CA ASP A 305 -3.89 31.98 -8.91
C ASP A 305 -3.72 30.76 -9.81
N ASP A 306 -2.50 30.26 -9.93
CA ASP A 306 -2.22 29.05 -10.71
C ASP A 306 -3.06 27.88 -10.20
N ASP A 307 -4.01 27.44 -11.03
CA ASP A 307 -4.94 26.33 -10.75
C ASP A 307 -5.79 26.53 -9.45
N PHE A 308 -6.20 27.78 -9.17
CA PHE A 308 -6.96 28.12 -7.95
C PHE A 308 -8.25 27.31 -7.80
N GLU A 309 -8.97 27.07 -8.91
CA GLU A 309 -10.22 26.31 -8.91
C GLU A 309 -10.01 24.85 -8.45
N ALA A 310 -8.87 24.23 -8.81
CA ALA A 310 -8.51 22.92 -8.30
C ALA A 310 -8.10 22.97 -6.82
N CYS A 311 -7.59 24.08 -6.31
CA CYS A 311 -7.31 24.25 -4.88
C CYS A 311 -8.58 24.27 -4.01
N ILE A 312 -9.72 24.69 -4.57
CA ILE A 312 -11.01 24.78 -3.89
C ILE A 312 -12.04 23.73 -4.34
N ALA A 313 -11.62 22.72 -5.11
CA ALA A 313 -12.52 21.69 -5.62
C ALA A 313 -13.19 20.88 -4.49
N HIS A 314 -12.47 20.61 -3.40
CA HIS A 314 -12.98 19.91 -2.21
C HIS A 314 -14.14 20.62 -1.52
N LEU A 315 -14.35 21.93 -1.73
CA LEU A 315 -15.46 22.69 -1.15
C LEU A 315 -16.83 22.32 -1.75
N ARG A 316 -16.87 21.54 -2.84
CA ARG A 316 -18.11 20.98 -3.41
C ARG A 316 -18.61 19.76 -2.63
N LEU A 317 -17.73 19.15 -1.83
CA LEU A 317 -17.92 17.86 -1.20
C LEU A 317 -18.36 18.00 0.28
N PRO A 318 -18.85 16.93 0.91
CA PRO A 318 -19.31 16.98 2.29
C PRO A 318 -18.30 17.62 3.24
N VAL A 319 -18.79 18.46 4.15
CA VAL A 319 -17.92 19.26 5.06
C VAL A 319 -17.00 18.38 5.90
N THR A 320 -17.51 17.26 6.36
CA THR A 320 -16.76 16.25 7.16
C THR A 320 -15.58 15.65 6.40
N HIS A 321 -15.67 15.55 5.06
CA HIS A 321 -14.61 14.98 4.22
C HIS A 321 -13.54 16.00 3.83
N ARG A 322 -13.87 17.32 3.81
CA ARG A 322 -13.00 18.37 3.25
C ARG A 322 -11.60 18.39 3.84
N ARG A 323 -11.48 18.18 5.16
CA ARG A 323 -10.19 18.16 5.84
C ARG A 323 -9.30 17.02 5.33
N PHE A 324 -9.91 15.89 5.00
CA PHE A 324 -9.23 14.68 4.56
C PHE A 324 -8.81 14.75 3.08
N ILE A 325 -9.69 15.24 2.19
CA ILE A 325 -9.50 15.19 0.74
C ILE A 325 -8.72 16.39 0.16
N ARG A 326 -8.27 17.32 0.95
CA ARG A 326 -7.53 18.51 0.49
C ARG A 326 -6.01 18.34 0.44
N THR A 327 -5.47 17.21 0.89
CA THR A 327 -4.02 16.96 0.95
C THR A 327 -3.68 15.49 0.71
N THR A 328 -2.46 15.22 0.25
CA THR A 328 -1.86 13.87 0.13
C THR A 328 -1.10 13.44 1.39
N ASN A 329 -1.28 14.12 2.52
CA ASN A 329 -0.51 13.92 3.76
C ASN A 329 -0.45 12.47 4.27
N LEU A 330 -1.42 11.62 3.92
CA LEU A 330 -1.37 10.21 4.31
C LEU A 330 -0.19 9.51 3.63
N LEU A 331 0.01 9.72 2.32
CA LEU A 331 1.17 9.19 1.59
C LEU A 331 2.47 9.82 2.08
N GLU A 332 2.49 11.14 2.28
CA GLU A 332 3.70 11.82 2.80
C GLU A 332 4.20 11.20 4.12
N ARG A 333 3.31 10.88 5.06
CA ARG A 333 3.67 10.21 6.32
C ARG A 333 4.22 8.81 6.10
N LEU A 334 3.63 8.05 5.19
CA LEU A 334 4.10 6.70 4.84
C LEU A 334 5.48 6.76 4.20
N PHE A 335 5.71 7.73 3.32
CA PHE A 335 7.01 7.95 2.70
C PHE A 335 8.10 8.39 3.69
N VAL A 336 7.74 9.11 4.76
CA VAL A 336 8.67 9.42 5.85
C VAL A 336 9.11 8.14 6.58
N GLU A 337 8.18 7.25 6.89
CA GLU A 337 8.48 5.96 7.53
C GLU A 337 9.28 5.05 6.60
N GLU A 338 8.98 5.04 5.32
CA GLU A 338 9.70 4.27 4.32
C GLU A 338 11.15 4.77 4.18
N ARG A 339 11.37 6.08 4.04
CA ARG A 339 12.72 6.68 4.00
C ARG A 339 13.54 6.34 5.24
N ARG A 340 12.91 6.33 6.40
CA ARG A 340 13.58 5.93 7.65
C ARG A 340 14.09 4.50 7.57
N ARG A 341 13.31 3.58 6.97
CA ARG A 341 13.67 2.18 6.82
C ARG A 341 14.74 1.97 5.75
N LEU A 342 14.64 2.65 4.61
CA LEU A 342 15.65 2.58 3.55
C LEU A 342 17.02 3.12 3.98
N LYS A 343 17.08 4.08 4.90
CA LYS A 343 18.36 4.59 5.45
C LYS A 343 19.17 3.53 6.20
N ILE A 344 18.51 2.54 6.77
CA ILE A 344 19.14 1.46 7.54
C ILE A 344 19.80 0.42 6.63
N ILE A 345 19.39 0.34 5.35
CA ILE A 345 19.89 -0.61 4.36
C ILE A 345 20.75 0.15 3.33
N PRO A 346 22.01 0.54 3.64
CA PRO A 346 22.77 1.45 2.80
C PRO A 346 23.22 0.89 1.45
N ASN A 347 23.22 -0.43 1.25
CA ASN A 347 23.78 -1.11 0.08
C ASN A 347 22.85 -2.08 -0.64
N GLY A 348 21.55 -2.07 -0.36
CA GLY A 348 20.57 -2.98 -0.96
C GLY A 348 19.93 -2.41 -2.22
N PHE A 349 20.71 -1.88 -3.16
CA PHE A 349 20.20 -1.04 -4.21
C PHE A 349 19.93 -1.77 -5.51
N GLY A 350 18.75 -1.58 -5.98
CA GLY A 350 18.14 -2.01 -7.22
C GLY A 350 16.66 -1.69 -7.12
N GLU A 351 16.00 -1.58 -8.22
CA GLU A 351 14.56 -1.30 -8.29
C GLU A 351 13.76 -2.35 -7.48
N LYS A 352 14.03 -3.63 -7.69
CA LYS A 352 13.34 -4.74 -7.01
C LYS A 352 13.44 -4.68 -5.47
N PRO A 353 14.62 -4.56 -4.83
CA PRO A 353 14.73 -4.45 -3.37
C PRO A 353 14.00 -3.23 -2.79
N VAL A 354 14.08 -2.08 -3.46
CA VAL A 354 13.40 -0.85 -3.03
C VAL A 354 11.90 -1.00 -3.11
N LEU A 355 11.36 -1.44 -4.25
CA LEU A 355 9.91 -1.66 -4.43
C LEU A 355 9.38 -2.73 -3.46
N LYS A 356 10.13 -3.81 -3.25
CA LYS A 356 9.78 -4.86 -2.30
C LYS A 356 9.64 -4.31 -0.87
N LEU A 357 10.58 -3.48 -0.43
CA LEU A 357 10.55 -2.87 0.90
C LEU A 357 9.43 -1.82 1.01
N MET A 358 9.27 -0.97 0.00
CA MET A 358 8.20 0.02 -0.06
C MET A 358 6.83 -0.67 -0.02
N PHE A 359 6.63 -1.69 -0.85
CA PHE A 359 5.39 -2.47 -0.86
C PHE A 359 5.11 -3.09 0.51
N GLY A 360 6.09 -3.79 1.09
CA GLY A 360 5.94 -4.39 2.41
C GLY A 360 5.62 -3.38 3.51
N ALA A 361 6.15 -2.16 3.43
CA ALA A 361 5.85 -1.09 4.37
C ALA A 361 4.45 -0.49 4.15
N LEU A 362 4.10 -0.20 2.89
CA LEU A 362 2.85 0.46 2.52
C LEU A 362 1.64 -0.45 2.70
N ILE A 363 1.73 -1.73 2.29
CA ILE A 363 0.59 -2.66 2.38
C ILE A 363 0.22 -2.92 3.84
N ARG A 364 1.20 -3.09 4.73
CA ARG A 364 0.96 -3.27 6.16
C ARG A 364 0.43 -2.02 6.85
N ALA A 365 0.83 -0.85 6.39
CA ALA A 365 0.25 0.40 6.86
C ALA A 365 -1.21 0.54 6.40
N ALA A 366 -1.49 0.13 5.15
CA ALA A 366 -2.83 0.16 4.58
C ALA A 366 -3.84 -0.72 5.34
N GLU A 367 -3.43 -1.89 5.82
CA GLU A 367 -4.25 -2.77 6.66
C GLU A 367 -4.74 -2.10 7.96
N ARG A 368 -3.99 -1.12 8.46
CA ARG A 368 -4.30 -0.40 9.71
C ARG A 368 -5.01 0.93 9.49
N TRP A 369 -5.29 1.31 8.24
CA TRP A 369 -5.95 2.56 7.97
C TRP A 369 -7.40 2.56 8.45
N ARG A 370 -7.72 3.55 9.26
CA ARG A 370 -9.13 3.80 9.61
C ARG A 370 -9.85 4.34 8.38
N GLY A 371 -11.00 3.76 8.06
CA GLY A 371 -11.86 4.20 6.98
C GLY A 371 -12.41 5.62 7.18
N LEU A 372 -13.05 6.12 6.15
CA LEU A 372 -13.90 7.31 6.19
C LEU A 372 -15.36 6.83 6.37
N ARG A 373 -16.10 7.47 7.24
CA ARG A 373 -17.51 7.11 7.39
C ARG A 373 -18.32 7.94 6.42
N PHE A 374 -19.18 7.29 5.65
CA PHE A 374 -20.15 7.93 4.78
C PHE A 374 -21.54 7.76 5.38
N THR A 375 -22.24 8.88 5.59
CA THR A 375 -23.65 8.88 5.92
C THR A 375 -24.49 8.86 4.64
N GLU A 376 -25.75 8.45 4.72
CA GLU A 376 -26.66 8.49 3.56
C GLU A 376 -26.79 9.91 2.98
N PHE A 377 -26.80 10.93 3.84
CA PHE A 377 -26.85 12.31 3.40
C PHE A 377 -25.61 12.69 2.58
N GLU A 378 -24.42 12.32 3.04
CA GLU A 378 -23.16 12.57 2.34
C GLU A 378 -23.09 11.79 1.02
N LEU A 379 -23.56 10.56 0.97
CA LEU A 379 -23.66 9.78 -0.28
C LEU A 379 -24.58 10.47 -1.29
N ARG A 380 -25.71 11.06 -0.87
CA ARG A 380 -26.58 11.84 -1.76
C ARG A 380 -25.88 13.10 -2.28
N GLN A 381 -25.11 13.80 -1.46
CA GLN A 381 -24.29 14.95 -1.90
C GLN A 381 -23.22 14.51 -2.91
N ILE A 382 -22.53 13.41 -2.67
CA ILE A 382 -21.54 12.83 -3.57
C ILE A 382 -22.18 12.47 -4.91
N ALA A 383 -23.33 11.80 -4.90
CA ALA A 383 -24.08 11.46 -6.10
C ALA A 383 -24.54 12.70 -6.89
N ALA A 384 -24.88 13.79 -6.22
CA ALA A 384 -25.22 15.05 -6.89
C ALA A 384 -24.00 15.66 -7.59
N VAL A 385 -22.84 15.68 -6.93
CA VAL A 385 -21.59 16.16 -7.55
C VAL A 385 -21.16 15.24 -8.72
N ARG A 386 -21.35 13.92 -8.61
CA ARG A 386 -21.07 12.98 -9.71
C ARG A 386 -21.89 13.32 -10.93
N ARG A 387 -23.21 13.49 -10.80
CA ARG A 387 -24.11 13.86 -11.90
C ARG A 387 -23.71 15.19 -12.55
N GLU A 388 -23.30 16.17 -11.74
CA GLU A 388 -22.82 17.46 -12.27
C GLU A 388 -21.55 17.29 -13.12
N LEU A 389 -20.60 16.46 -12.67
CA LEU A 389 -19.37 16.18 -13.42
C LEU A 389 -19.65 15.41 -14.72
N ASP A 390 -20.55 14.44 -14.68
CA ASP A 390 -20.97 13.68 -15.87
C ASP A 390 -21.62 14.61 -16.90
N GLN A 391 -22.50 15.51 -16.47
CA GLN A 391 -23.11 16.52 -17.36
C GLN A 391 -22.08 17.47 -17.96
N GLN A 392 -21.09 17.92 -17.16
CA GLN A 392 -20.00 18.77 -17.65
C GLN A 392 -19.17 18.05 -18.71
N TYR A 393 -18.87 16.77 -18.48
CA TYR A 393 -18.15 15.96 -19.45
C TYR A 393 -18.95 15.76 -20.74
N GLU A 394 -20.21 15.38 -20.65
CA GLU A 394 -21.09 15.19 -21.81
C GLU A 394 -21.23 16.48 -22.62
N ALA A 395 -21.37 17.63 -21.97
CA ALA A 395 -21.39 18.92 -22.64
C ALA A 395 -20.07 19.25 -23.35
N SER A 396 -18.94 18.79 -22.83
CA SER A 396 -17.61 19.04 -23.42
C SER A 396 -17.33 18.21 -24.67
N ILE A 397 -17.92 17.01 -24.78
CA ILE A 397 -17.74 16.10 -25.92
C ILE A 397 -18.81 16.25 -26.99
N THR A 398 -19.97 16.89 -26.67
CA THR A 398 -21.04 17.13 -27.65
C THR A 398 -20.62 18.22 -28.63
N PRO A 399 -20.49 17.92 -29.93
CA PRO A 399 -20.15 18.98 -30.91
C PRO A 399 -21.21 20.07 -30.86
N LEU A 400 -20.79 21.35 -30.76
CA LEU A 400 -21.65 22.48 -30.97
C LEU A 400 -22.31 22.30 -32.35
N ALA A 401 -23.59 21.97 -32.36
CA ALA A 401 -24.38 21.96 -33.60
C ALA A 401 -24.21 23.33 -34.24
N ARG A 402 -23.46 23.41 -35.34
CA ARG A 402 -23.34 24.64 -36.12
C ARG A 402 -24.77 25.09 -36.46
N SER A 403 -25.20 26.19 -35.90
CA SER A 403 -26.45 26.87 -36.33
C SER A 403 -26.30 27.18 -37.79
N SER A 404 -26.83 26.30 -38.64
CA SER A 404 -27.09 26.60 -40.06
C SER A 404 -28.27 27.56 -40.10
N GLN A 405 -28.00 28.86 -39.92
CA GLN A 405 -28.96 29.86 -40.39
C GLN A 405 -29.04 29.74 -41.92
N PRO A 406 -30.20 29.53 -42.52
CA PRO A 406 -30.36 29.60 -43.96
C PRO A 406 -30.06 31.02 -44.41
N ARG A 407 -29.04 31.20 -45.24
CA ARG A 407 -28.85 32.48 -45.99
C ARG A 407 -30.07 32.70 -46.85
N VAL A 408 -30.91 33.64 -46.45
CA VAL A 408 -31.94 34.18 -47.32
C VAL A 408 -31.23 34.93 -48.45
N SER A 409 -31.19 34.35 -49.63
CA SER A 409 -30.74 35.00 -50.86
C SER A 409 -31.80 35.99 -51.31
N SER A 410 -31.58 37.25 -51.06
CA SER A 410 -32.33 38.32 -51.77
C SER A 410 -31.90 38.34 -53.24
N LYS A 411 -32.66 37.69 -54.11
CA LYS A 411 -32.62 37.99 -55.56
C LYS A 411 -33.34 39.27 -55.78
N SER A 412 -32.64 40.35 -56.06
CA SER A 412 -33.13 41.47 -56.77
C SER A 412 -33.16 41.17 -58.27
N ALA A 413 -34.24 41.27 -58.92
CA ALA A 413 -34.45 41.34 -60.39
C ALA A 413 -35.31 42.54 -60.74
N PRO A 414 -35.39 42.87 -62.00
CA PRO A 414 -34.48 43.73 -62.81
C PRO A 414 -34.89 45.21 -62.79
#